data_c81e3c278fe791a31e700991be5dbf77
#
_entry.id   c81e3c278fe791a31e700991be5dbf77
#
_cell.length_a   1.000
_cell.length_b   1.000
_cell.length_c   1.000
_cell.angle_alpha   90.00
_cell.angle_beta   90.00
_cell.angle_gamma   90.00
#
_symmetry.space_group_name_H-M   'P 1'
#
loop_
_entity.id
_entity.type
_entity.pdbx_description
1 polymer ?
#
loop_
_entity_poly.entity_id
_entity_poly.type
_entity_poly.pdbx_seq_one_letter_code
_entity_poly.pdbx_strand_id
1 'polypeptide(L)'
;MRNITLYIITLFISNFSIAQKQYILSKTDGSKIVMDGFISDDEKSISYKKTVDYEWQPGYNTPAKLETDVFMSYTDEYIYFGVKAYTDPDDIRGQVRPRDEMAMGLNEDIVFLRFDPYLDSRSVYLLASNAYGSQSDIRAKQATNDEERYDSSFNAIYETISSINEDGYTVEFLIPFTSIPHPNAEDKIWGFNVTRYFTLEGNGVFTMSDKYDRDNPCRICQIEGRLIMNDVPFKRNTELLPYISSNLSGERVSEGQPIEYGKSKNEFGIGIKYDINSASTAELTINPDFSQIEADETQIDINSAYALQYPELRPYFSRGMDLLNFLDGAFYSRTINSPSISSKITLQDKNSSSIILSAVDQKSPYLIGGEDKSYFGDGGVSYVNTYRHQRVVNQNTKYGFFTTNRFYEGGGSGNLFGIDGLFTLNKIWKIQFEFIKNFNVEPVANWIDSDDTFSDKTVKLDGEKFNGHANYLRLIRKTENWESIIFYRDISANYRADLGFVPKNNRRWLTISQGYEKLLGNKYLQNYSITCLLYTSPSPRDS
;
A
#
# COMPACT_ATOMS: atom_id res chain seq x y z
N MET A 1 -17.25 49.94 37.55
CA MET A 1 -17.96 48.70 37.27
C MET A 1 -18.40 48.75 35.82
N ARG A 2 -17.72 48.07 34.95
CA ARG A 2 -17.91 48.15 33.49
C ARG A 2 -18.24 46.74 33.03
N ASN A 3 -19.47 46.52 32.63
CA ASN A 3 -20.00 45.22 32.17
C ASN A 3 -19.33 44.84 30.84
N ILE A 4 -18.62 43.74 30.85
CA ILE A 4 -18.13 43.08 29.64
C ILE A 4 -19.20 42.09 29.20
N THR A 5 -19.91 42.43 28.15
CA THR A 5 -20.87 41.56 27.50
C THR A 5 -20.12 40.59 26.60
N LEU A 6 -20.14 39.29 26.98
CA LEU A 6 -19.52 38.20 26.21
C LEU A 6 -20.47 37.84 25.05
N TYR A 7 -20.12 38.17 23.82
CA TYR A 7 -20.79 37.68 22.62
C TYR A 7 -20.38 36.23 22.36
N ILE A 8 -21.23 35.31 22.66
CA ILE A 8 -21.13 33.92 22.21
C ILE A 8 -21.55 33.90 20.74
N ILE A 9 -20.58 33.85 19.84
CA ILE A 9 -20.82 33.55 18.43
C ILE A 9 -21.10 32.05 18.32
N THR A 10 -22.34 31.68 18.26
CA THR A 10 -22.80 30.33 17.90
C THR A 10 -22.57 30.19 16.39
N LEU A 11 -21.47 29.59 16.00
CA LEU A 11 -21.28 29.13 14.63
C LEU A 11 -22.28 28.01 14.35
N PHE A 12 -23.34 28.32 13.61
CA PHE A 12 -24.14 27.33 12.93
C PHE A 12 -23.26 26.66 11.88
N ILE A 13 -22.67 25.52 12.24
CA ILE A 13 -22.11 24.59 11.25
C ILE A 13 -23.33 23.95 10.58
N SER A 14 -23.76 24.52 9.47
CA SER A 14 -24.67 23.85 8.56
C SER A 14 -23.92 22.62 8.01
N ASN A 15 -24.18 21.45 8.60
CA ASN A 15 -23.85 20.19 7.97
C ASN A 15 -24.67 20.12 6.66
N PHE A 16 -24.08 20.50 5.55
CA PHE A 16 -24.54 20.05 4.25
C PHE A 16 -24.31 18.54 4.21
N SER A 17 -25.30 17.78 4.66
CA SER A 17 -25.38 16.36 4.31
C SER A 17 -25.55 16.30 2.80
N ILE A 18 -24.48 16.09 2.07
CA ILE A 18 -24.55 15.56 0.71
C ILE A 18 -25.27 14.21 0.88
N ALA A 19 -26.42 14.06 0.26
CA ALA A 19 -27.17 12.81 0.31
C ALA A 19 -26.27 11.71 -0.28
N GLN A 20 -25.72 10.87 0.60
CA GLN A 20 -24.87 9.76 0.18
C GLN A 20 -25.74 8.76 -0.60
N LYS A 21 -25.25 8.30 -1.73
CA LYS A 21 -25.91 7.25 -2.54
C LYS A 21 -25.86 5.95 -1.77
N GLN A 22 -27.00 5.42 -1.35
CA GLN A 22 -27.11 4.17 -0.61
C GLN A 22 -27.55 3.04 -1.53
N TYR A 23 -26.82 1.94 -1.54
CA TYR A 23 -27.14 0.72 -2.23
C TYR A 23 -27.44 -0.35 -1.19
N ILE A 24 -28.75 -0.52 -0.89
CA ILE A 24 -29.21 -1.52 0.08
C ILE A 24 -29.29 -2.84 -0.64
N LEU A 25 -28.34 -3.73 -0.36
CA LEU A 25 -28.24 -5.02 -1.02
C LEU A 25 -29.22 -6.03 -0.40
N SER A 26 -29.69 -6.94 -1.24
CA SER A 26 -30.51 -8.08 -0.80
C SER A 26 -29.62 -9.19 -0.32
N LYS A 27 -29.92 -9.73 0.87
CA LYS A 27 -29.31 -10.96 1.38
C LYS A 27 -29.97 -12.16 0.71
N THR A 28 -29.16 -13.09 0.21
CA THR A 28 -29.61 -14.33 -0.44
C THR A 28 -28.93 -15.54 0.20
N ASP A 29 -29.47 -16.71 -0.01
CA ASP A 29 -28.85 -17.99 0.38
C ASP A 29 -27.77 -18.46 -0.60
N GLY A 30 -27.59 -17.75 -1.72
CA GLY A 30 -26.61 -18.07 -2.76
C GLY A 30 -27.08 -19.11 -3.77
N SER A 31 -28.25 -19.74 -3.58
CA SER A 31 -28.72 -20.83 -4.46
C SER A 31 -29.00 -20.43 -5.91
N LYS A 32 -29.17 -19.11 -6.14
CA LYS A 32 -29.42 -18.54 -7.47
C LYS A 32 -28.16 -17.94 -8.12
N ILE A 33 -27.02 -17.97 -7.43
CA ILE A 33 -25.76 -17.43 -7.95
C ILE A 33 -24.97 -18.57 -8.58
N VAL A 34 -24.70 -18.44 -9.86
CA VAL A 34 -23.94 -19.42 -10.66
C VAL A 34 -22.82 -18.70 -11.37
N MET A 35 -21.59 -18.94 -10.96
CA MET A 35 -20.41 -18.33 -11.57
C MET A 35 -20.12 -19.01 -12.93
N ASP A 36 -20.71 -18.51 -14.02
CA ASP A 36 -20.57 -19.09 -15.37
C ASP A 36 -20.22 -18.04 -16.46
N GLY A 37 -20.10 -16.77 -16.06
CA GLY A 37 -19.81 -15.66 -16.96
C GLY A 37 -21.06 -15.02 -17.58
N PHE A 38 -22.27 -15.44 -17.19
CA PHE A 38 -23.53 -14.89 -17.67
C PHE A 38 -24.39 -14.45 -16.48
N ILE A 39 -24.94 -13.26 -16.55
CA ILE A 39 -25.84 -12.76 -15.51
C ILE A 39 -27.26 -13.18 -15.88
N SER A 40 -27.74 -14.23 -15.28
CA SER A 40 -29.07 -14.79 -15.50
C SER A 40 -30.19 -13.89 -14.95
N ASP A 41 -31.42 -14.13 -15.36
CA ASP A 41 -32.59 -13.39 -14.85
C ASP A 41 -32.85 -13.71 -13.36
N ASP A 42 -32.45 -14.90 -12.89
CA ASP A 42 -32.52 -15.26 -11.49
C ASP A 42 -31.56 -14.42 -10.64
N GLU A 43 -30.32 -14.24 -11.08
CA GLU A 43 -29.32 -13.37 -10.43
C GLU A 43 -29.73 -11.91 -10.45
N LYS A 44 -30.24 -11.42 -11.59
CA LYS A 44 -30.79 -10.05 -11.68
C LYS A 44 -31.93 -9.84 -10.70
N SER A 45 -32.81 -10.83 -10.53
CA SER A 45 -33.99 -10.75 -9.66
C SER A 45 -33.67 -10.57 -8.17
N ILE A 46 -32.52 -11.08 -7.71
CA ILE A 46 -32.06 -11.01 -6.33
C ILE A 46 -31.08 -9.87 -6.08
N SER A 47 -30.65 -9.17 -7.13
CA SER A 47 -29.59 -8.18 -7.08
C SER A 47 -30.12 -6.75 -7.10
N TYR A 48 -29.40 -5.86 -6.40
CA TYR A 48 -29.53 -4.43 -6.57
C TYR A 48 -28.82 -4.00 -7.87
N LYS A 49 -29.55 -3.32 -8.77
CA LYS A 49 -28.98 -2.83 -10.02
C LYS A 49 -28.46 -1.39 -9.88
N LYS A 50 -27.26 -1.13 -10.33
CA LYS A 50 -26.65 0.20 -10.48
C LYS A 50 -26.02 0.34 -11.87
N THR A 51 -26.25 1.46 -12.53
CA THR A 51 -25.59 1.82 -13.81
C THR A 51 -24.43 2.80 -13.52
N VAL A 52 -23.32 2.67 -14.24
CA VAL A 52 -22.17 3.58 -14.17
C VAL A 52 -22.50 4.85 -14.94
N ASP A 53 -22.58 5.99 -14.24
CA ASP A 53 -23.24 7.19 -14.76
C ASP A 53 -22.31 8.20 -15.44
N TYR A 54 -21.03 8.28 -15.03
CA TYR A 54 -20.17 9.40 -15.36
C TYR A 54 -18.91 8.99 -16.09
N GLU A 55 -18.56 9.74 -17.14
CA GLU A 55 -17.24 9.74 -17.74
C GLU A 55 -16.41 10.86 -17.06
N TRP A 56 -15.28 10.49 -16.44
CA TRP A 56 -14.41 11.46 -15.81
C TRP A 56 -13.15 11.77 -16.63
N GLN A 57 -12.79 10.90 -17.58
CA GLN A 57 -11.68 11.09 -18.52
C GLN A 57 -12.04 10.43 -19.87
N PRO A 58 -11.88 11.12 -21.00
CA PRO A 58 -11.42 12.51 -21.18
C PRO A 58 -12.43 13.58 -20.76
N GLY A 59 -13.70 13.21 -20.54
CA GLY A 59 -14.72 14.09 -19.99
C GLY A 59 -14.43 14.56 -18.56
N TYR A 60 -15.31 15.39 -18.04
CA TYR A 60 -15.29 15.76 -16.62
C TYR A 60 -16.70 15.69 -16.06
N ASN A 61 -17.02 14.53 -15.46
CA ASN A 61 -18.37 14.20 -14.97
C ASN A 61 -19.47 14.34 -16.04
N THR A 62 -19.12 14.13 -17.30
CA THR A 62 -20.09 14.02 -18.40
C THR A 62 -20.81 12.68 -18.34
N PRO A 63 -21.99 12.51 -18.96
CA PRO A 63 -22.64 11.21 -19.04
C PRO A 63 -21.72 10.16 -19.69
N ALA A 64 -21.73 8.94 -19.15
CA ALA A 64 -20.98 7.83 -19.71
C ALA A 64 -21.44 7.53 -21.14
N LYS A 65 -20.48 7.35 -22.06
CA LYS A 65 -20.78 7.08 -23.48
C LYS A 65 -21.23 5.65 -23.74
N LEU A 66 -20.70 4.70 -22.98
CA LEU A 66 -21.08 3.29 -23.03
C LEU A 66 -21.71 2.89 -21.70
N GLU A 67 -22.83 2.20 -21.77
CA GLU A 67 -23.54 1.71 -20.60
C GLU A 67 -22.76 0.60 -19.90
N THR A 68 -22.82 0.58 -18.58
CA THR A 68 -22.29 -0.49 -17.75
C THR A 68 -23.23 -0.69 -16.57
N ASP A 69 -23.83 -1.85 -16.50
CA ASP A 69 -24.74 -2.25 -15.43
C ASP A 69 -24.03 -3.14 -14.42
N VAL A 70 -24.31 -2.90 -13.15
CA VAL A 70 -23.74 -3.65 -12.02
C VAL A 70 -24.87 -4.21 -11.18
N PHE A 71 -24.90 -5.51 -11.02
CA PHE A 71 -25.85 -6.27 -10.21
C PHE A 71 -25.15 -6.72 -8.94
N MET A 72 -25.76 -6.49 -7.78
CA MET A 72 -25.11 -6.69 -6.48
C MET A 72 -26.02 -7.38 -5.51
N SER A 73 -25.55 -8.45 -4.88
CA SER A 73 -26.22 -9.15 -3.78
C SER A 73 -25.18 -9.72 -2.81
N TYR A 74 -25.60 -10.29 -1.69
CA TYR A 74 -24.66 -10.90 -0.73
C TYR A 74 -25.30 -12.08 0.01
N THR A 75 -24.43 -12.91 0.58
CA THR A 75 -24.77 -14.01 1.47
C THR A 75 -24.14 -13.79 2.84
N ASP A 76 -24.12 -14.79 3.71
CA ASP A 76 -23.36 -14.77 4.96
C ASP A 76 -21.83 -14.82 4.74
N GLU A 77 -21.36 -15.21 3.58
CA GLU A 77 -19.97 -15.54 3.31
C GLU A 77 -19.30 -14.60 2.31
N TYR A 78 -20.04 -14.16 1.29
CA TYR A 78 -19.48 -13.39 0.19
C TYR A 78 -20.44 -12.33 -0.35
N ILE A 79 -19.86 -11.39 -1.10
CA ILE A 79 -20.58 -10.43 -1.93
C ILE A 79 -20.46 -10.87 -3.38
N TYR A 80 -21.57 -10.87 -4.09
CA TYR A 80 -21.65 -11.11 -5.52
C TYR A 80 -21.78 -9.82 -6.30
N PHE A 81 -21.04 -9.69 -7.39
CA PHE A 81 -21.18 -8.64 -8.39
C PHE A 81 -21.23 -9.26 -9.77
N GLY A 82 -22.30 -8.97 -10.51
CA GLY A 82 -22.40 -9.23 -11.94
C GLY A 82 -22.28 -7.91 -12.69
N VAL A 83 -21.28 -7.74 -13.54
CA VAL A 83 -21.05 -6.52 -14.32
C VAL A 83 -21.31 -6.81 -15.79
N LYS A 84 -22.28 -6.12 -16.40
CA LYS A 84 -22.54 -6.13 -17.83
C LYS A 84 -22.00 -4.85 -18.45
N ALA A 85 -20.99 -4.97 -19.28
CA ALA A 85 -20.33 -3.88 -19.98
C ALA A 85 -20.74 -3.89 -21.44
N TYR A 86 -21.57 -2.91 -21.85
CA TYR A 86 -22.04 -2.80 -23.23
C TYR A 86 -20.97 -2.16 -24.10
N THR A 87 -20.69 -2.78 -25.25
CA THR A 87 -19.77 -2.31 -26.28
C THR A 87 -19.90 -3.19 -27.52
N ASP A 88 -19.41 -2.75 -28.67
CA ASP A 88 -19.24 -3.63 -29.81
C ASP A 88 -18.18 -4.69 -29.47
N PRO A 89 -18.47 -6.00 -29.64
CA PRO A 89 -17.49 -7.06 -29.37
C PRO A 89 -16.17 -6.89 -30.12
N ASP A 90 -16.19 -6.32 -31.32
CA ASP A 90 -14.99 -6.07 -32.12
C ASP A 90 -14.10 -4.94 -31.54
N ASP A 91 -14.67 -4.10 -30.71
CA ASP A 91 -13.95 -3.02 -30.00
C ASP A 91 -13.33 -3.47 -28.66
N ILE A 92 -13.68 -4.67 -28.16
CA ILE A 92 -13.16 -5.20 -26.89
C ILE A 92 -11.66 -5.47 -27.01
N ARG A 93 -10.90 -4.86 -26.11
CA ARG A 93 -9.44 -5.02 -26.03
C ARG A 93 -9.05 -5.72 -24.75
N GLY A 94 -8.12 -6.66 -24.87
CA GLY A 94 -7.56 -7.38 -23.73
C GLY A 94 -6.95 -8.69 -24.13
N GLN A 95 -6.37 -9.35 -23.16
CA GLN A 95 -5.81 -10.69 -23.30
C GLN A 95 -5.81 -11.40 -21.94
N VAL A 96 -5.68 -12.71 -21.95
CA VAL A 96 -5.45 -13.49 -20.73
C VAL A 96 -4.05 -13.14 -20.20
N ARG A 97 -3.99 -12.70 -18.96
CA ARG A 97 -2.75 -12.36 -18.26
C ARG A 97 -2.63 -13.14 -16.96
N PRO A 98 -1.42 -13.37 -16.47
CA PRO A 98 -1.21 -13.76 -15.09
C PRO A 98 -1.84 -12.75 -14.13
N ARG A 99 -2.16 -13.20 -12.93
CA ARG A 99 -2.70 -12.34 -11.89
C ARG A 99 -1.74 -11.16 -11.61
N ASP A 100 -2.31 -9.98 -11.37
CA ASP A 100 -1.64 -8.73 -11.05
C ASP A 100 -0.79 -8.10 -12.16
N GLU A 101 -0.74 -8.71 -13.34
CA GLU A 101 -0.05 -8.13 -14.51
C GLU A 101 -0.92 -7.15 -15.32
N MET A 102 -2.16 -6.87 -14.89
CA MET A 102 -2.97 -5.82 -15.50
C MET A 102 -2.47 -4.44 -15.04
N ALA A 103 -1.56 -3.84 -15.82
CA ALA A 103 -1.16 -2.47 -15.56
C ALA A 103 -2.30 -1.50 -15.93
N MET A 104 -2.62 -0.55 -15.05
CA MET A 104 -3.52 0.55 -15.40
C MET A 104 -2.95 1.32 -16.60
N GLY A 105 -3.72 1.40 -17.69
CA GLY A 105 -3.34 2.15 -18.89
C GLY A 105 -2.85 1.31 -20.07
N LEU A 106 -2.98 -0.01 -20.05
CA LEU A 106 -2.57 -0.90 -21.15
C LEU A 106 -3.57 -1.00 -22.31
N ASN A 107 -4.51 -0.08 -22.47
CA ASN A 107 -5.54 -0.14 -23.52
C ASN A 107 -6.37 -1.43 -23.50
N GLU A 108 -6.70 -1.94 -22.33
CA GLU A 108 -7.57 -3.09 -22.14
C GLU A 108 -8.92 -2.68 -21.55
N ASP A 109 -9.97 -3.46 -21.82
CA ASP A 109 -11.27 -3.31 -21.15
C ASP A 109 -11.19 -3.92 -19.76
N ILE A 110 -11.24 -3.08 -18.72
CA ILE A 110 -11.07 -3.48 -17.33
C ILE A 110 -12.19 -2.89 -16.47
N VAL A 111 -12.76 -3.72 -15.61
CA VAL A 111 -13.70 -3.31 -14.57
C VAL A 111 -12.98 -3.33 -13.22
N PHE A 112 -13.11 -2.26 -12.46
CA PHE A 112 -12.60 -2.12 -11.10
C PHE A 112 -13.76 -1.95 -10.13
N LEU A 113 -13.80 -2.79 -9.11
CA LEU A 113 -14.64 -2.63 -7.92
C LEU A 113 -13.77 -2.01 -6.81
N ARG A 114 -14.19 -0.86 -6.28
CA ARG A 114 -13.44 -0.11 -5.28
C ARG A 114 -14.19 -0.10 -3.97
N PHE A 115 -13.52 -0.52 -2.90
CA PHE A 115 -14.10 -0.64 -1.56
C PHE A 115 -13.34 0.20 -0.54
N ASP A 116 -14.07 0.99 0.26
CA ASP A 116 -13.58 1.66 1.46
C ASP A 116 -14.36 1.16 2.68
N PRO A 117 -13.98 0.02 3.28
CA PRO A 117 -14.74 -0.57 4.39
C PRO A 117 -14.75 0.27 5.66
N TYR A 118 -13.74 1.13 5.84
CA TYR A 118 -13.61 1.99 7.03
C TYR A 118 -14.21 3.38 6.84
N LEU A 119 -14.62 3.75 5.63
CA LEU A 119 -15.17 5.07 5.26
C LEU A 119 -14.22 6.24 5.58
N ASP A 120 -12.94 5.99 5.61
CA ASP A 120 -11.92 6.99 5.96
C ASP A 120 -10.72 6.99 4.98
N SER A 121 -10.80 6.19 3.92
CA SER A 121 -9.79 6.08 2.85
C SER A 121 -8.38 5.73 3.33
N ARG A 122 -8.25 5.16 4.54
CA ARG A 122 -6.94 4.64 5.04
C ARG A 122 -6.43 3.50 4.17
N SER A 123 -7.36 2.68 3.69
CA SER A 123 -7.12 1.62 2.73
C SER A 123 -8.34 1.47 1.84
N VAL A 124 -8.18 1.72 0.56
CA VAL A 124 -9.19 1.47 -0.47
C VAL A 124 -8.72 0.26 -1.26
N TYR A 125 -9.54 -0.77 -1.30
CA TYR A 125 -9.26 -2.02 -1.99
C TYR A 125 -9.85 -1.95 -3.39
N LEU A 126 -9.03 -2.24 -4.39
CA LEU A 126 -9.43 -2.32 -5.79
C LEU A 126 -9.32 -3.79 -6.21
N LEU A 127 -10.43 -4.38 -6.62
CA LEU A 127 -10.47 -5.70 -7.22
C LEU A 127 -10.87 -5.52 -8.67
N ALA A 128 -10.14 -6.13 -9.59
CA ALA A 128 -10.32 -5.90 -11.02
C ALA A 128 -10.38 -7.20 -11.81
N SER A 129 -11.09 -7.13 -12.93
CA SER A 129 -11.04 -8.14 -13.97
C SER A 129 -11.13 -7.47 -15.33
N ASN A 130 -10.41 -8.02 -16.32
CA ASN A 130 -10.59 -7.61 -17.71
C ASN A 130 -11.69 -8.47 -18.38
N ALA A 131 -12.01 -8.15 -19.64
CA ALA A 131 -13.01 -8.85 -20.43
C ALA A 131 -12.69 -10.35 -20.65
N TYR A 132 -11.49 -10.81 -20.36
CA TYR A 132 -11.01 -12.19 -20.50
C TYR A 132 -10.86 -12.92 -19.15
N GLY A 133 -11.33 -12.31 -18.04
CA GLY A 133 -11.32 -12.95 -16.72
C GLY A 133 -9.99 -12.87 -15.97
N SER A 134 -8.98 -12.16 -16.49
CA SER A 134 -7.73 -11.95 -15.74
C SER A 134 -7.98 -11.08 -14.53
N GLN A 135 -7.37 -11.44 -13.40
CA GLN A 135 -7.57 -10.77 -12.11
C GLN A 135 -6.41 -9.85 -11.75
N SER A 136 -6.73 -8.75 -11.07
CA SER A 136 -5.74 -7.91 -10.39
C SER A 136 -6.33 -7.28 -9.15
N ASP A 137 -5.54 -7.18 -8.10
CA ASP A 137 -5.94 -6.52 -6.88
C ASP A 137 -4.86 -5.58 -6.35
N ILE A 138 -5.30 -4.46 -5.83
CA ILE A 138 -4.44 -3.38 -5.37
C ILE A 138 -5.06 -2.81 -4.10
N ARG A 139 -4.22 -2.51 -3.11
CA ARG A 139 -4.62 -1.68 -2.00
C ARG A 139 -4.10 -0.26 -2.23
N ALA A 140 -5.00 0.70 -2.27
CA ALA A 140 -4.66 2.11 -2.38
C ALA A 140 -4.77 2.80 -1.03
N LYS A 141 -3.86 3.74 -0.76
CA LYS A 141 -3.87 4.58 0.44
C LYS A 141 -3.66 6.03 0.06
N GLN A 142 -4.01 6.94 0.96
CA GLN A 142 -3.70 8.34 0.78
C GLN A 142 -2.18 8.54 0.93
N ALA A 143 -1.52 8.83 -0.18
CA ALA A 143 -0.10 9.11 -0.24
C ALA A 143 0.19 10.35 -1.09
N THR A 144 1.41 10.85 -1.03
CA THR A 144 1.83 12.07 -1.71
C THR A 144 2.40 11.80 -3.10
N ASN A 145 2.91 10.60 -3.35
CA ASN A 145 3.38 10.14 -4.65
C ASN A 145 2.57 8.92 -5.12
N ASP A 146 2.64 8.59 -6.38
CA ASP A 146 1.87 7.51 -6.96
C ASP A 146 2.43 6.13 -6.56
N GLU A 147 3.74 5.99 -6.41
CA GLU A 147 4.41 4.75 -5.99
C GLU A 147 4.00 4.32 -4.58
N GLU A 148 3.90 5.26 -3.64
CA GLU A 148 3.43 4.97 -2.29
C GLU A 148 1.90 4.84 -2.19
N ARG A 149 1.17 5.33 -3.18
CA ARG A 149 -0.29 5.32 -3.19
C ARG A 149 -0.85 3.94 -3.42
N TYR A 150 -0.23 3.17 -4.28
CA TYR A 150 -0.70 1.85 -4.70
C TYR A 150 0.24 0.76 -4.18
N ASP A 151 -0.34 -0.17 -3.44
CA ASP A 151 0.35 -1.33 -2.91
C ASP A 151 -0.14 -2.58 -3.65
N SER A 152 0.65 -3.05 -4.58
CA SER A 152 0.40 -4.25 -5.38
C SER A 152 0.78 -5.55 -4.65
N SER A 153 1.36 -5.47 -3.45
CA SER A 153 1.62 -6.66 -2.62
C SER A 153 0.37 -7.16 -1.89
N PHE A 154 -0.72 -6.38 -1.91
CA PHE A 154 -2.01 -6.83 -1.42
C PHE A 154 -2.53 -7.96 -2.31
N ASN A 155 -2.97 -9.05 -1.70
CA ASN A 155 -3.49 -10.20 -2.40
C ASN A 155 -4.79 -10.67 -1.75
N ALA A 156 -5.92 -10.40 -2.41
CA ALA A 156 -7.24 -10.82 -2.01
C ALA A 156 -7.60 -12.18 -2.64
N ILE A 157 -8.28 -13.03 -1.92
CA ILE A 157 -8.84 -14.27 -2.48
C ILE A 157 -10.25 -13.95 -2.97
N TYR A 158 -10.48 -13.98 -4.27
CA TYR A 158 -11.79 -13.82 -4.89
C TYR A 158 -11.85 -14.56 -6.23
N GLU A 159 -13.04 -14.85 -6.69
CA GLU A 159 -13.25 -15.53 -7.96
C GLU A 159 -13.80 -14.54 -8.99
N THR A 160 -13.39 -14.69 -10.26
CA THR A 160 -13.98 -13.99 -11.40
C THR A 160 -14.16 -14.92 -12.58
N ILE A 161 -15.26 -14.75 -13.29
CA ILE A 161 -15.52 -15.39 -14.58
C ILE A 161 -16.01 -14.32 -15.53
N SER A 162 -15.51 -14.33 -16.76
CA SER A 162 -15.90 -13.41 -17.83
C SER A 162 -16.41 -14.16 -19.04
N SER A 163 -17.33 -13.53 -19.77
CA SER A 163 -17.80 -14.01 -21.06
C SER A 163 -18.02 -12.84 -22.01
N ILE A 164 -17.55 -12.97 -23.25
CA ILE A 164 -17.84 -12.03 -24.34
C ILE A 164 -19.09 -12.51 -25.07
N ASN A 165 -20.02 -11.60 -25.35
CA ASN A 165 -21.30 -11.89 -25.97
C ASN A 165 -21.63 -10.84 -27.05
N GLU A 166 -22.79 -10.95 -27.71
CA GLU A 166 -23.13 -10.16 -28.90
C GLU A 166 -23.22 -8.64 -28.64
N ASP A 167 -23.47 -8.19 -27.40
CA ASP A 167 -23.66 -6.80 -27.01
C ASP A 167 -22.59 -6.27 -26.04
N GLY A 168 -21.47 -7.00 -25.90
CA GLY A 168 -20.34 -6.60 -25.04
C GLY A 168 -19.74 -7.76 -24.28
N TYR A 169 -19.49 -7.56 -22.99
CA TYR A 169 -18.99 -8.63 -22.12
C TYR A 169 -19.60 -8.56 -20.72
N THR A 170 -19.54 -9.67 -20.03
CA THR A 170 -19.93 -9.79 -18.63
C THR A 170 -18.74 -10.22 -17.79
N VAL A 171 -18.68 -9.73 -16.56
CA VAL A 171 -17.74 -10.17 -15.54
C VAL A 171 -18.50 -10.41 -14.25
N GLU A 172 -18.36 -11.59 -13.71
CA GLU A 172 -18.88 -11.93 -12.39
C GLU A 172 -17.74 -11.96 -11.37
N PHE A 173 -18.01 -11.46 -10.17
CA PHE A 173 -17.10 -11.49 -9.04
C PHE A 173 -17.78 -12.13 -7.84
N LEU A 174 -17.11 -13.07 -7.21
CA LEU A 174 -17.49 -13.64 -5.92
C LEU A 174 -16.41 -13.31 -4.90
N ILE A 175 -16.74 -12.44 -3.95
CA ILE A 175 -15.75 -11.84 -3.03
C ILE A 175 -16.08 -12.24 -1.60
N PRO A 176 -15.34 -13.19 -0.99
CA PRO A 176 -15.50 -13.52 0.42
C PRO A 176 -15.29 -12.30 1.33
N PHE A 177 -16.11 -12.15 2.37
CA PHE A 177 -15.91 -11.05 3.34
C PHE A 177 -14.54 -11.10 4.02
N THR A 178 -13.95 -12.28 4.15
CA THR A 178 -12.61 -12.48 4.72
C THR A 178 -11.48 -11.94 3.86
N SER A 179 -11.74 -11.65 2.58
CA SER A 179 -10.73 -11.16 1.63
C SER A 179 -10.41 -9.67 1.80
N ILE A 180 -11.32 -8.92 2.40
CA ILE A 180 -11.18 -7.46 2.59
C ILE A 180 -11.28 -7.15 4.08
N PRO A 181 -10.22 -6.65 4.74
CA PRO A 181 -10.29 -6.20 6.13
C PRO A 181 -11.35 -5.10 6.32
N HIS A 182 -12.21 -5.25 7.32
CA HIS A 182 -13.32 -4.34 7.57
C HIS A 182 -13.65 -4.25 9.08
N PRO A 183 -14.35 -3.19 9.54
CA PRO A 183 -14.76 -3.07 10.94
C PRO A 183 -15.57 -4.26 11.41
N ASN A 184 -15.33 -4.69 12.66
CA ASN A 184 -16.05 -5.81 13.27
C ASN A 184 -17.44 -5.34 13.73
N ALA A 185 -18.39 -5.37 12.78
CA ALA A 185 -19.81 -5.07 12.99
C ALA A 185 -20.65 -6.08 12.20
N GLU A 186 -21.84 -6.43 12.69
CA GLU A 186 -22.77 -7.29 11.96
C GLU A 186 -23.35 -6.56 10.75
N ASP A 187 -23.74 -5.30 10.93
CA ASP A 187 -24.15 -4.44 9.81
C ASP A 187 -22.91 -3.82 9.17
N LYS A 188 -22.74 -4.09 7.88
CA LYS A 188 -21.61 -3.58 7.12
C LYS A 188 -22.03 -2.43 6.24
N ILE A 189 -21.38 -1.28 6.43
CA ILE A 189 -21.55 -0.11 5.56
C ILE A 189 -20.19 0.20 4.96
N TRP A 190 -20.02 -0.13 3.66
CA TRP A 190 -18.77 0.05 2.96
C TRP A 190 -18.90 1.15 1.91
N GLY A 191 -17.89 1.99 1.78
CA GLY A 191 -17.75 2.84 0.62
C GLY A 191 -17.58 1.99 -0.63
N PHE A 192 -18.26 2.34 -1.72
CA PHE A 192 -18.24 1.57 -2.95
C PHE A 192 -18.32 2.46 -4.17
N ASN A 193 -17.50 2.13 -5.16
CA ASN A 193 -17.49 2.76 -6.47
C ASN A 193 -17.07 1.73 -7.53
N VAL A 194 -17.69 1.81 -8.70
CA VAL A 194 -17.30 1.02 -9.87
C VAL A 194 -16.65 1.93 -10.89
N THR A 195 -15.55 1.48 -11.47
CA THR A 195 -14.87 2.15 -12.56
C THR A 195 -14.71 1.16 -13.71
N ARG A 196 -15.00 1.58 -14.94
CA ARG A 196 -14.63 0.85 -16.14
C ARG A 196 -13.64 1.68 -16.94
N TYR A 197 -12.57 1.05 -17.36
CA TYR A 197 -11.63 1.57 -18.34
C TYR A 197 -11.81 0.83 -19.66
N PHE A 198 -11.84 1.56 -20.77
CA PHE A 198 -11.93 1.00 -22.12
C PHE A 198 -11.33 1.98 -23.14
N THR A 199 -11.12 1.54 -24.37
CA THR A 199 -10.66 2.41 -25.46
C THR A 199 -11.83 2.68 -26.42
N LEU A 200 -12.09 3.96 -26.70
CA LEU A 200 -13.09 4.39 -27.67
C LEU A 200 -12.44 5.35 -28.67
N GLU A 201 -12.57 5.05 -29.96
CA GLU A 201 -11.98 5.85 -31.05
C GLU A 201 -10.48 6.15 -30.85
N GLY A 202 -9.73 5.18 -30.31
CA GLY A 202 -8.30 5.30 -30.03
C GLY A 202 -7.92 6.06 -28.76
N ASN A 203 -8.90 6.54 -28.00
CA ASN A 203 -8.69 7.25 -26.73
C ASN A 203 -9.05 6.36 -25.54
N GLY A 204 -8.24 6.41 -24.48
CA GLY A 204 -8.57 5.78 -23.21
C GLY A 204 -9.72 6.53 -22.52
N VAL A 205 -10.76 5.81 -22.13
CA VAL A 205 -11.94 6.34 -21.46
C VAL A 205 -12.09 5.70 -20.09
N PHE A 206 -12.31 6.56 -19.08
CA PHE A 206 -12.66 6.10 -17.73
C PHE A 206 -14.07 6.54 -17.38
N THR A 207 -14.88 5.58 -16.96
CA THR A 207 -16.22 5.84 -16.43
C THR A 207 -16.31 5.43 -14.98
N MET A 208 -17.13 6.11 -14.18
CA MET A 208 -17.29 5.89 -12.75
C MET A 208 -18.75 5.96 -12.33
N SER A 209 -19.12 5.22 -11.29
CA SER A 209 -20.45 5.31 -10.68
C SER A 209 -20.66 6.59 -9.87
N ASP A 210 -19.60 7.30 -9.51
CA ASP A 210 -19.63 8.55 -8.75
C ASP A 210 -18.96 9.69 -9.51
N LYS A 211 -19.32 10.93 -9.16
CA LYS A 211 -18.64 12.11 -9.67
C LYS A 211 -17.24 12.22 -9.08
N TYR A 212 -16.34 12.79 -9.87
CA TYR A 212 -14.96 13.04 -9.47
C TYR A 212 -14.69 14.54 -9.39
N ASP A 213 -14.25 14.98 -8.22
CA ASP A 213 -13.84 16.38 -7.98
C ASP A 213 -12.32 16.51 -8.18
N ARG A 214 -11.90 17.20 -9.23
CA ARG A 214 -10.47 17.41 -9.56
C ARG A 214 -9.79 18.38 -8.61
N ASP A 215 -10.55 19.21 -7.89
CA ASP A 215 -10.02 20.10 -6.84
C ASP A 215 -9.71 19.36 -5.53
N ASN A 216 -10.23 18.15 -5.38
CA ASN A 216 -9.98 17.35 -4.20
C ASN A 216 -8.58 16.73 -4.27
N PRO A 217 -7.65 17.10 -3.34
CA PRO A 217 -6.29 16.57 -3.34
C PRO A 217 -6.21 15.06 -3.03
N CYS A 218 -7.27 14.47 -2.49
CA CYS A 218 -7.36 13.04 -2.24
C CYS A 218 -8.09 12.34 -3.39
N ARG A 219 -7.34 11.76 -4.31
CA ARG A 219 -7.94 11.05 -5.45
C ARG A 219 -8.70 9.79 -5.05
N ILE A 220 -8.22 9.07 -4.03
CA ILE A 220 -8.83 7.80 -3.61
C ILE A 220 -9.98 7.98 -2.61
N CYS A 221 -10.11 9.17 -1.97
CA CYS A 221 -11.15 9.44 -0.97
C CYS A 221 -12.54 9.72 -1.57
N GLN A 222 -12.66 9.74 -2.89
CA GLN A 222 -13.87 10.18 -3.58
C GLN A 222 -14.77 8.99 -3.87
N ILE A 223 -15.34 8.39 -2.82
CA ILE A 223 -16.29 7.30 -2.88
C ILE A 223 -17.57 7.76 -2.19
N GLU A 224 -18.59 8.10 -2.99
CA GLU A 224 -19.90 8.58 -2.48
C GLU A 224 -20.86 7.43 -2.20
N GLY A 225 -20.81 6.37 -2.99
CA GLY A 225 -21.66 5.20 -2.86
C GLY A 225 -21.42 4.45 -1.55
N ARG A 226 -22.48 3.87 -0.97
CA ARG A 226 -22.45 3.07 0.24
C ARG A 226 -23.19 1.76 0.00
N LEU A 227 -22.46 0.64 0.06
CA LEU A 227 -23.07 -0.68 0.18
C LEU A 227 -23.58 -0.85 1.60
N ILE A 228 -24.83 -1.25 1.74
CA ILE A 228 -25.46 -1.56 3.02
C ILE A 228 -25.82 -3.04 3.01
N MET A 229 -25.20 -3.80 3.91
CA MET A 229 -25.37 -5.24 4.06
C MET A 229 -25.60 -5.52 5.56
N ASN A 230 -26.80 -5.99 5.91
CA ASN A 230 -27.19 -6.20 7.29
C ASN A 230 -27.00 -7.68 7.69
N ASP A 231 -26.86 -7.91 8.98
CA ASP A 231 -26.80 -9.26 9.57
C ASP A 231 -25.75 -10.18 8.92
N VAL A 232 -24.54 -9.67 8.67
CA VAL A 232 -23.42 -10.45 8.14
C VAL A 232 -22.57 -10.96 9.30
N PRO A 233 -22.62 -12.26 9.62
CA PRO A 233 -21.89 -12.83 10.74
C PRO A 233 -20.39 -12.79 10.50
N PHE A 234 -19.62 -12.60 11.57
CA PHE A 234 -18.18 -12.78 11.51
C PHE A 234 -17.84 -14.28 11.46
N LYS A 235 -17.19 -14.72 10.38
CA LYS A 235 -16.59 -16.05 10.30
C LYS A 235 -15.10 -15.95 10.61
N ARG A 236 -14.69 -16.66 11.68
CA ARG A 236 -13.27 -16.75 12.05
C ARG A 236 -12.54 -17.63 11.07
N ASN A 237 -11.42 -17.14 10.55
CA ASN A 237 -10.52 -17.92 9.72
C ASN A 237 -9.24 -18.25 10.47
N THR A 238 -8.74 -19.47 10.29
CA THR A 238 -7.45 -19.93 10.78
C THR A 238 -6.72 -20.61 9.63
N GLU A 239 -5.61 -20.03 9.21
CA GLU A 239 -4.77 -20.58 8.15
C GLU A 239 -3.56 -21.29 8.78
N LEU A 240 -3.28 -22.51 8.37
CA LEU A 240 -2.08 -23.26 8.72
C LEU A 240 -1.29 -23.52 7.44
N LEU A 241 -0.05 -23.08 7.39
CA LEU A 241 0.85 -23.19 6.25
C LEU A 241 2.10 -23.96 6.64
N PRO A 242 2.04 -25.31 6.72
CA PRO A 242 3.23 -26.13 6.88
C PRO A 242 4.02 -26.15 5.58
N TYR A 243 5.34 -26.14 5.67
CA TYR A 243 6.22 -26.28 4.51
C TYR A 243 7.47 -27.07 4.85
N ILE A 244 8.04 -27.67 3.81
CA ILE A 244 9.28 -28.43 3.84
C ILE A 244 10.12 -27.93 2.69
N SER A 245 11.35 -27.55 2.95
CA SER A 245 12.33 -27.25 1.92
C SER A 245 13.53 -28.19 1.99
N SER A 246 14.14 -28.42 0.84
CA SER A 246 15.35 -29.22 0.72
C SER A 246 16.29 -28.49 -0.23
N ASN A 247 17.46 -28.08 0.27
CA ASN A 247 18.47 -27.40 -0.49
C ASN A 247 19.71 -28.30 -0.64
N LEU A 248 20.21 -28.37 -1.86
CA LEU A 248 21.44 -29.08 -2.20
C LEU A 248 22.38 -28.08 -2.90
N SER A 249 23.39 -27.59 -2.18
CA SER A 249 24.43 -26.74 -2.75
C SER A 249 25.58 -27.55 -3.28
N GLY A 250 26.13 -27.10 -4.40
CA GLY A 250 27.33 -27.68 -4.98
C GLY A 250 28.33 -26.61 -5.37
N GLU A 251 29.60 -26.86 -5.14
CA GLU A 251 30.69 -25.95 -5.46
C GLU A 251 31.68 -26.60 -6.44
N ARG A 252 32.32 -25.79 -7.24
CA ARG A 252 33.47 -26.22 -8.06
C ARG A 252 34.76 -25.82 -7.35
N VAL A 253 35.62 -26.78 -7.10
CA VAL A 253 36.93 -26.52 -6.47
C VAL A 253 37.82 -25.66 -7.35
N SER A 254 37.72 -25.81 -8.69
CA SER A 254 38.39 -24.97 -9.67
C SER A 254 37.68 -24.99 -11.02
N GLU A 255 38.00 -24.03 -11.90
CA GLU A 255 37.41 -23.93 -13.22
C GLU A 255 37.64 -25.23 -14.02
N GLY A 256 36.59 -25.74 -14.65
CA GLY A 256 36.65 -26.99 -15.46
C GLY A 256 36.49 -28.28 -14.68
N GLN A 257 36.46 -28.27 -13.33
CA GLN A 257 36.17 -29.45 -12.52
C GLN A 257 34.65 -29.69 -12.38
N PRO A 258 34.22 -30.93 -12.13
CA PRO A 258 32.81 -31.23 -11.84
C PRO A 258 32.36 -30.53 -10.55
N ILE A 259 31.05 -30.29 -10.47
CA ILE A 259 30.43 -29.75 -9.24
C ILE A 259 30.42 -30.85 -8.18
N GLU A 260 30.99 -30.57 -7.01
CA GLU A 260 30.87 -31.41 -5.84
C GLU A 260 29.67 -30.96 -5.00
N TYR A 261 28.71 -31.84 -4.81
CA TYR A 261 27.50 -31.54 -4.04
C TYR A 261 27.73 -31.85 -2.56
N GLY A 262 27.31 -30.91 -1.71
CA GLY A 262 27.30 -31.12 -0.27
C GLY A 262 26.17 -32.06 0.18
N LYS A 263 25.92 -32.08 1.49
CA LYS A 263 24.76 -32.81 2.04
C LYS A 263 23.50 -31.98 1.83
N SER A 264 22.39 -32.65 1.49
CA SER A 264 21.06 -32.02 1.47
C SER A 264 20.74 -31.45 2.85
N LYS A 265 20.36 -30.17 2.88
CA LYS A 265 19.86 -29.48 4.06
C LYS A 265 18.34 -29.43 3.96
N ASN A 266 17.68 -30.14 4.87
CA ASN A 266 16.22 -30.17 4.94
C ASN A 266 15.75 -29.27 6.06
N GLU A 267 14.82 -28.38 5.77
CA GLU A 267 14.24 -27.45 6.73
C GLU A 267 12.73 -27.65 6.78
N PHE A 268 12.18 -27.53 7.98
CA PHE A 268 10.76 -27.65 8.25
C PHE A 268 10.30 -26.35 8.92
N GLY A 269 9.15 -25.86 8.51
CA GLY A 269 8.59 -24.69 9.12
C GLY A 269 7.06 -24.69 9.07
N ILE A 270 6.47 -23.74 9.78
CA ILE A 270 5.03 -23.57 9.86
C ILE A 270 4.67 -22.09 9.97
N GLY A 271 3.69 -21.66 9.18
CA GLY A 271 2.99 -20.39 9.31
C GLY A 271 1.59 -20.62 9.90
N ILE A 272 1.20 -19.78 10.83
CA ILE A 272 -0.14 -19.76 11.43
C ILE A 272 -0.68 -18.36 11.34
N LYS A 273 -1.88 -18.19 10.75
CA LYS A 273 -2.63 -16.95 10.79
C LYS A 273 -3.97 -17.21 11.48
N TYR A 274 -4.32 -16.34 12.40
CA TYR A 274 -5.53 -16.40 13.17
C TYR A 274 -6.26 -15.06 13.12
N ASP A 275 -7.48 -15.05 12.61
CA ASP A 275 -8.31 -13.86 12.58
C ASP A 275 -8.95 -13.66 13.96
N ILE A 276 -8.48 -12.66 14.70
CA ILE A 276 -9.06 -12.25 15.99
C ILE A 276 -10.47 -11.73 15.78
N ASN A 277 -10.63 -10.91 14.76
CA ASN A 277 -11.91 -10.43 14.21
C ASN A 277 -11.72 -10.01 12.76
N SER A 278 -12.75 -9.49 12.10
CA SER A 278 -12.73 -9.07 10.69
C SER A 278 -11.68 -7.99 10.36
N ALA A 279 -11.14 -7.33 11.37
CA ALA A 279 -10.20 -6.21 11.22
C ALA A 279 -8.83 -6.47 11.85
N SER A 280 -8.68 -7.56 12.62
CA SER A 280 -7.49 -7.79 13.45
C SER A 280 -7.01 -9.23 13.31
N THR A 281 -5.71 -9.41 13.13
CA THR A 281 -5.08 -10.72 12.92
C THR A 281 -3.88 -10.92 13.83
N ALA A 282 -3.62 -12.18 14.17
CA ALA A 282 -2.37 -12.62 14.78
C ALA A 282 -1.71 -13.62 13.85
N GLU A 283 -0.44 -13.44 13.59
CA GLU A 283 0.35 -14.32 12.73
C GLU A 283 1.62 -14.78 13.47
N LEU A 284 1.97 -16.04 13.30
CA LEU A 284 3.19 -16.64 13.82
C LEU A 284 3.83 -17.43 12.71
N THR A 285 5.15 -17.32 12.56
CA THR A 285 5.91 -18.19 11.67
C THR A 285 7.15 -18.73 12.39
N ILE A 286 7.45 -19.99 12.15
CA ILE A 286 8.61 -20.69 12.68
C ILE A 286 9.39 -21.27 11.51
N ASN A 287 10.69 -20.96 11.44
CA ASN A 287 11.60 -21.33 10.35
C ASN A 287 11.00 -21.10 8.96
N PRO A 288 10.55 -19.89 8.60
CA PRO A 288 9.96 -19.62 7.30
C PRO A 288 11.00 -19.85 6.19
N ASP A 289 10.60 -20.57 5.15
CA ASP A 289 11.38 -20.70 3.92
C ASP A 289 10.99 -19.59 2.94
N PHE A 290 11.94 -18.73 2.62
CA PHE A 290 11.77 -17.66 1.65
C PHE A 290 12.66 -17.84 0.42
N SER A 291 13.35 -18.98 0.28
CA SER A 291 14.35 -19.22 -0.75
C SER A 291 13.80 -19.17 -2.18
N GLN A 292 12.54 -19.56 -2.39
CA GLN A 292 11.91 -19.51 -3.72
C GLN A 292 11.61 -18.09 -4.19
N ILE A 293 11.35 -17.17 -3.26
CA ILE A 293 10.96 -15.79 -3.57
C ILE A 293 12.18 -14.93 -3.89
N GLU A 294 13.33 -15.27 -3.32
CA GLU A 294 14.59 -14.56 -3.59
C GLU A 294 15.21 -14.90 -4.95
N ALA A 295 14.90 -16.09 -5.51
CA ALA A 295 15.43 -16.56 -6.77
C ALA A 295 14.76 -15.92 -8.01
N ASP A 296 13.55 -15.35 -7.87
CA ASP A 296 12.78 -14.83 -9.01
C ASP A 296 13.14 -13.38 -9.38
N GLU A 297 13.99 -12.68 -8.62
CA GLU A 297 14.43 -11.35 -8.94
C GLU A 297 15.85 -11.35 -9.54
N THR A 298 15.93 -11.29 -10.87
CA THR A 298 17.17 -10.98 -11.57
C THR A 298 17.49 -9.49 -11.39
N GLN A 299 18.35 -9.15 -10.44
CA GLN A 299 18.89 -7.81 -10.33
C GLN A 299 20.28 -7.75 -10.89
N ILE A 300 20.48 -6.78 -11.78
CA ILE A 300 21.80 -6.48 -12.32
C ILE A 300 22.47 -5.53 -11.35
N ASP A 301 23.35 -6.04 -10.50
CA ASP A 301 24.23 -5.24 -9.66
C ASP A 301 25.36 -4.67 -10.53
N ILE A 302 25.12 -3.49 -11.09
CA ILE A 302 26.10 -2.78 -11.88
C ILE A 302 26.69 -1.65 -11.02
N ASN A 303 27.82 -1.90 -10.35
CA ASN A 303 28.70 -0.89 -9.75
C ASN A 303 27.97 0.24 -8.99
N SER A 304 26.94 -0.10 -8.20
CA SER A 304 26.28 0.88 -7.36
C SER A 304 27.11 1.15 -6.10
N ALA A 305 27.49 2.40 -5.88
CA ALA A 305 28.12 2.83 -4.63
C ALA A 305 27.16 2.76 -3.43
N TYR A 306 25.86 2.60 -3.68
CA TYR A 306 24.82 2.58 -2.67
C TYR A 306 24.03 1.28 -2.71
N ALA A 307 23.52 0.89 -1.55
CA ALA A 307 22.59 -0.21 -1.39
C ALA A 307 21.38 -0.09 -2.32
N LEU A 308 20.95 -1.22 -2.87
CA LEU A 308 19.73 -1.34 -3.66
C LEU A 308 18.58 -1.81 -2.76
N GLN A 309 17.41 -1.21 -2.96
CA GLN A 309 16.20 -1.61 -2.26
C GLN A 309 15.42 -2.61 -3.12
N TYR A 310 15.08 -3.74 -2.52
CA TYR A 310 14.31 -4.81 -3.14
C TYR A 310 12.86 -4.79 -2.65
N PRO A 311 11.86 -5.02 -3.51
CA PRO A 311 10.48 -5.16 -3.07
C PRO A 311 10.31 -6.35 -2.12
N GLU A 312 9.32 -6.26 -1.22
CA GLU A 312 8.99 -7.36 -0.31
C GLU A 312 7.99 -8.31 -0.97
N LEU A 313 8.41 -9.53 -1.25
CA LEU A 313 7.59 -10.56 -1.88
C LEU A 313 7.19 -11.68 -0.91
N ARG A 314 7.76 -11.72 0.30
CA ARG A 314 7.45 -12.75 1.30
C ARG A 314 6.06 -12.55 1.89
N PRO A 315 5.10 -13.50 1.73
CA PRO A 315 3.69 -13.31 2.11
C PRO A 315 3.48 -12.91 3.57
N TYR A 316 4.29 -13.42 4.48
CA TYR A 316 4.24 -13.04 5.89
C TYR A 316 4.58 -11.56 6.11
N PHE A 317 5.56 -11.04 5.38
CA PHE A 317 6.01 -9.64 5.51
C PHE A 317 5.28 -8.68 4.58
N SER A 318 4.44 -9.13 3.65
CA SER A 318 3.64 -8.24 2.80
C SER A 318 2.33 -7.82 3.47
N ARG A 319 1.72 -8.71 4.26
CA ARG A 319 0.42 -8.46 4.91
C ARG A 319 0.54 -7.46 6.06
N GLY A 320 -0.26 -6.38 6.03
CA GLY A 320 -0.35 -5.37 7.11
C GLY A 320 0.88 -4.47 7.27
N MET A 321 1.90 -4.63 6.42
CA MET A 321 3.15 -3.88 6.52
C MET A 321 3.05 -2.44 5.99
N ASP A 322 1.94 -2.09 5.34
CA ASP A 322 1.60 -0.71 4.98
C ASP A 322 1.62 0.25 6.19
N LEU A 323 1.34 -0.26 7.39
CA LEU A 323 1.48 0.51 8.62
C LEU A 323 2.94 0.84 8.95
N LEU A 324 3.91 0.07 8.48
CA LEU A 324 5.35 0.26 8.74
C LEU A 324 6.09 0.92 7.56
N ASN A 325 5.37 1.47 6.60
CA ASN A 325 5.96 2.23 5.50
C ASN A 325 6.20 3.68 5.94
N PHE A 326 7.44 4.04 6.11
CA PHE A 326 7.91 5.36 6.57
C PHE A 326 8.69 6.08 5.47
N LEU A 327 8.59 7.41 5.45
CA LEU A 327 9.18 8.27 4.42
C LEU A 327 10.71 8.31 4.45
N ASP A 328 11.29 8.14 5.63
CA ASP A 328 12.74 8.17 5.85
C ASP A 328 13.34 6.77 6.10
N GLY A 329 12.67 5.73 5.57
CA GLY A 329 13.20 4.38 5.57
C GLY A 329 13.44 3.79 6.97
N ALA A 330 12.64 4.18 7.96
CA ALA A 330 12.79 3.75 9.35
C ALA A 330 12.53 2.26 9.57
N PHE A 331 11.80 1.63 8.67
CA PHE A 331 11.57 0.18 8.66
C PHE A 331 11.66 -0.37 7.23
N TYR A 332 12.29 -1.51 7.10
CA TYR A 332 12.39 -2.29 5.87
C TYR A 332 12.40 -3.78 6.22
N SER A 333 11.37 -4.50 5.82
CA SER A 333 11.14 -5.89 6.24
C SER A 333 12.27 -6.85 5.89
N ARG A 334 12.99 -6.61 4.79
CA ARG A 334 14.13 -7.45 4.37
C ARG A 334 15.37 -7.32 5.25
N THR A 335 15.41 -6.36 6.17
CA THR A 335 16.42 -6.36 7.24
C THR A 335 16.22 -7.51 8.22
N ILE A 336 15.01 -8.11 8.29
CA ILE A 336 14.74 -9.36 8.98
C ILE A 336 14.92 -10.46 7.93
N ASN A 337 16.13 -10.98 7.84
CA ASN A 337 16.54 -11.81 6.70
C ASN A 337 16.22 -13.31 6.90
N SER A 338 16.60 -13.88 8.01
CA SER A 338 16.46 -15.31 8.30
C SER A 338 15.83 -15.55 9.68
N PRO A 339 14.55 -15.20 9.89
CA PRO A 339 13.93 -15.33 11.19
C PRO A 339 13.68 -16.82 11.53
N SER A 340 14.20 -17.28 12.65
CA SER A 340 13.86 -18.61 13.19
C SER A 340 12.45 -18.65 13.77
N ILE A 341 11.98 -17.53 14.30
CA ILE A 341 10.60 -17.32 14.75
C ILE A 341 10.24 -15.86 14.56
N SER A 342 9.03 -15.59 14.09
CA SER A 342 8.48 -14.25 14.03
C SER A 342 7.00 -14.26 14.38
N SER A 343 6.56 -13.27 15.13
CA SER A 343 5.16 -13.04 15.46
C SER A 343 4.74 -11.64 15.04
N LYS A 344 3.51 -11.51 14.54
CA LYS A 344 2.94 -10.24 14.09
C LYS A 344 1.48 -10.15 14.53
N ILE A 345 1.11 -9.07 15.16
CA ILE A 345 -0.27 -8.76 15.55
C ILE A 345 -0.66 -7.45 14.90
N THR A 346 -1.69 -7.49 14.07
CA THR A 346 -2.29 -6.30 13.46
C THR A 346 -3.65 -6.08 14.09
N LEU A 347 -3.84 -4.93 14.70
CA LEU A 347 -5.08 -4.52 15.33
C LEU A 347 -5.64 -3.31 14.57
N GLN A 348 -6.84 -3.43 14.04
CA GLN A 348 -7.52 -2.34 13.37
C GLN A 348 -8.89 -2.10 13.99
N ASP A 349 -9.24 -0.85 14.11
CA ASP A 349 -10.54 -0.37 14.55
C ASP A 349 -10.96 0.81 13.66
N LYS A 350 -12.19 1.28 13.81
CA LYS A 350 -12.73 2.40 13.03
C LYS A 350 -11.80 3.61 13.01
N ASN A 351 -11.17 3.93 14.13
CA ASN A 351 -10.40 5.16 14.30
C ASN A 351 -8.91 4.93 14.61
N SER A 352 -8.43 3.70 14.62
CA SER A 352 -7.04 3.41 14.94
C SER A 352 -6.53 2.15 14.24
N SER A 353 -5.23 2.11 14.05
CA SER A 353 -4.52 0.92 13.58
C SER A 353 -3.23 0.76 14.37
N SER A 354 -2.91 -0.47 14.73
CA SER A 354 -1.65 -0.79 15.41
C SER A 354 -1.05 -2.05 14.82
N ILE A 355 0.27 -2.11 14.80
CA ILE A 355 1.02 -3.32 14.47
C ILE A 355 2.13 -3.53 15.49
N ILE A 356 2.28 -4.77 15.91
CA ILE A 356 3.38 -5.27 16.74
C ILE A 356 4.03 -6.38 15.93
N LEU A 357 5.34 -6.30 15.75
CA LEU A 357 6.12 -7.34 15.09
C LEU A 357 7.33 -7.64 15.95
N SER A 358 7.56 -8.92 16.24
CA SER A 358 8.73 -9.41 16.98
C SER A 358 9.33 -10.59 16.23
N ALA A 359 10.67 -10.66 16.16
CA ALA A 359 11.37 -11.74 15.51
C ALA A 359 12.71 -12.05 16.18
N VAL A 360 13.15 -13.31 16.03
CA VAL A 360 14.52 -13.73 16.27
C VAL A 360 15.14 -14.00 14.92
N ASP A 361 16.02 -13.10 14.47
CA ASP A 361 16.68 -13.17 13.18
C ASP A 361 18.06 -13.81 13.33
N GLN A 362 18.34 -14.86 12.55
CA GLN A 362 19.60 -15.63 12.62
C GLN A 362 20.73 -14.97 11.81
N LYS A 363 20.37 -14.14 10.82
CA LYS A 363 21.31 -13.39 9.99
C LYS A 363 20.80 -11.97 9.82
N SER A 364 21.44 -11.04 10.46
CA SER A 364 21.04 -9.64 10.50
C SER A 364 21.86 -8.83 9.49
N PRO A 365 21.31 -8.44 8.34
CA PRO A 365 22.00 -7.49 7.47
C PRO A 365 22.25 -6.19 8.21
N TYR A 366 23.47 -5.68 8.14
CA TYR A 366 23.87 -4.42 8.77
C TYR A 366 24.21 -3.41 7.68
N LEU A 367 23.49 -2.28 7.65
CA LEU A 367 23.66 -1.22 6.66
C LEU A 367 24.08 0.08 7.35
N ILE A 368 25.21 0.64 6.92
CA ILE A 368 25.61 2.00 7.27
C ILE A 368 25.48 2.87 6.04
N GLY A 369 24.61 3.88 6.11
CA GLY A 369 24.54 4.93 5.10
C GLY A 369 25.69 5.91 5.30
N GLY A 370 26.39 6.23 4.21
CA GLY A 370 27.40 7.29 4.16
C GLY A 370 27.00 8.41 3.21
N GLU A 371 27.87 9.39 3.03
CA GLU A 371 27.66 10.48 2.10
C GLU A 371 27.84 10.05 0.64
N ASP A 372 28.91 9.29 0.36
CA ASP A 372 29.34 8.91 -0.99
C ASP A 372 29.05 7.43 -1.32
N LYS A 373 28.92 6.57 -0.31
CA LYS A 373 28.63 5.13 -0.48
C LYS A 373 27.95 4.55 0.74
N SER A 374 27.39 3.37 0.58
CA SER A 374 26.88 2.53 1.68
C SER A 374 27.89 1.47 2.06
N TYR A 375 27.83 1.01 3.30
CA TYR A 375 28.63 -0.08 3.82
C TYR A 375 27.70 -1.20 4.32
N PHE A 376 28.10 -2.44 4.01
CA PHE A 376 27.32 -3.62 4.35
C PHE A 376 28.13 -4.57 5.20
N GLY A 377 27.43 -5.24 6.10
CA GLY A 377 27.96 -6.35 6.87
C GLY A 377 26.91 -7.41 7.13
N ASP A 378 27.33 -8.65 7.20
CA ASP A 378 26.50 -9.77 7.62
C ASP A 378 26.65 -9.96 9.11
N GLY A 379 25.61 -9.56 9.87
CA GLY A 379 25.57 -9.75 11.32
C GLY A 379 25.02 -11.11 11.72
N GLY A 380 25.20 -11.44 12.98
CA GLY A 380 24.72 -12.66 13.60
C GLY A 380 23.27 -12.57 14.07
N VAL A 381 22.99 -13.34 15.13
CA VAL A 381 21.66 -13.40 15.75
C VAL A 381 21.26 -12.05 16.34
N SER A 382 20.02 -11.66 16.10
CA SER A 382 19.42 -10.48 16.73
C SER A 382 17.96 -10.70 17.12
N TYR A 383 17.51 -9.87 18.07
CA TYR A 383 16.13 -9.80 18.55
C TYR A 383 15.50 -8.51 18.06
N VAL A 384 14.42 -8.64 17.32
CA VAL A 384 13.73 -7.55 16.66
C VAL A 384 12.39 -7.28 17.33
N ASN A 385 12.08 -6.00 17.57
CA ASN A 385 10.77 -5.57 18.01
C ASN A 385 10.38 -4.28 17.29
N THR A 386 9.17 -4.23 16.75
CA THR A 386 8.61 -3.05 16.12
C THR A 386 7.20 -2.85 16.62
N TYR A 387 6.88 -1.62 16.95
CA TYR A 387 5.54 -1.21 17.32
C TYR A 387 5.17 0.08 16.59
N ARG A 388 3.97 0.12 16.05
CA ARG A 388 3.35 1.34 15.52
C ARG A 388 1.92 1.45 15.99
N HIS A 389 1.53 2.68 16.32
CA HIS A 389 0.14 3.06 16.54
C HIS A 389 -0.18 4.29 15.69
N GLN A 390 -1.31 4.24 14.98
CA GLN A 390 -1.82 5.35 14.18
C GLN A 390 -3.27 5.64 14.56
N ARG A 391 -3.57 6.89 14.83
CA ARG A 391 -4.93 7.40 15.02
C ARG A 391 -5.42 8.04 13.74
N VAL A 392 -6.60 7.65 13.30
CA VAL A 392 -7.31 8.24 12.16
C VAL A 392 -8.46 9.07 12.73
N VAL A 393 -8.41 10.39 12.53
CA VAL A 393 -9.44 11.32 13.00
C VAL A 393 -10.58 11.40 11.98
N ASN A 394 -10.21 11.46 10.70
CA ASN A 394 -11.11 11.45 9.55
C ASN A 394 -10.32 11.11 8.29
N GLN A 395 -10.97 11.11 7.11
CA GLN A 395 -10.35 10.81 5.81
C GLN A 395 -9.10 11.65 5.50
N ASN A 396 -8.96 12.81 6.12
CA ASN A 396 -7.97 13.82 5.79
C ASN A 396 -6.96 14.08 6.90
N THR A 397 -7.12 13.42 8.05
CA THR A 397 -6.28 13.67 9.24
C THR A 397 -5.96 12.38 9.96
N LYS A 398 -4.68 12.08 10.01
CA LYS A 398 -4.11 10.95 10.75
C LYS A 398 -2.77 11.32 11.37
N TYR A 399 -2.44 10.73 12.49
CA TYR A 399 -1.15 10.87 13.15
C TYR A 399 -0.80 9.62 13.92
N GLY A 400 0.47 9.42 14.18
CA GLY A 400 0.92 8.22 14.86
C GLY A 400 2.29 8.37 15.49
N PHE A 401 2.70 7.29 16.12
CA PHE A 401 4.05 7.12 16.63
C PHE A 401 4.49 5.67 16.39
N PHE A 402 5.79 5.46 16.35
CA PHE A 402 6.37 4.16 16.15
C PHE A 402 7.72 4.04 16.84
N THR A 403 8.12 2.81 17.07
CA THR A 403 9.46 2.46 17.53
C THR A 403 9.93 1.19 16.85
N THR A 404 11.21 1.14 16.50
CA THR A 404 11.89 -0.06 16.02
C THR A 404 13.10 -0.33 16.89
N ASN A 405 13.30 -1.58 17.29
CA ASN A 405 14.37 -1.97 18.17
C ASN A 405 15.03 -3.25 17.65
N ARG A 406 16.35 -3.27 17.58
CA ARG A 406 17.18 -4.45 17.31
C ARG A 406 18.24 -4.58 18.38
N PHE A 407 18.35 -5.76 18.95
CA PHE A 407 19.37 -6.10 19.94
C PHE A 407 20.20 -7.25 19.39
N TYR A 408 21.51 -7.07 19.30
CA TYR A 408 22.42 -8.08 18.77
C TYR A 408 22.92 -9.00 19.89
N GLU A 409 23.00 -10.30 19.65
CA GLU A 409 23.43 -11.29 20.66
C GLU A 409 24.87 -10.99 21.16
N GLY A 410 25.75 -10.52 20.27
CA GLY A 410 27.13 -10.13 20.61
C GLY A 410 27.27 -8.76 21.28
N GLY A 411 26.16 -8.13 21.65
CA GLY A 411 26.12 -6.74 22.15
C GLY A 411 25.79 -5.73 21.08
N GLY A 412 25.48 -4.51 21.50
CA GLY A 412 24.98 -3.45 20.61
C GLY A 412 23.46 -3.44 20.47
N SER A 413 22.92 -2.31 20.06
CA SER A 413 21.49 -2.13 19.84
C SER A 413 21.20 -0.96 18.90
N GLY A 414 20.22 -1.12 18.04
CA GLY A 414 19.61 -0.06 17.24
C GLY A 414 18.21 0.26 17.75
N ASN A 415 18.02 1.45 18.28
CA ASN A 415 16.73 1.90 18.81
C ASN A 415 16.29 3.18 18.09
N LEU A 416 15.05 3.19 17.63
CA LEU A 416 14.50 4.30 16.89
C LEU A 416 13.09 4.61 17.41
N PHE A 417 12.80 5.89 17.55
CA PHE A 417 11.47 6.41 17.87
C PHE A 417 11.09 7.49 16.86
N GLY A 418 9.84 7.45 16.39
CA GLY A 418 9.33 8.44 15.45
C GLY A 418 7.87 8.81 15.71
N ILE A 419 7.52 9.99 15.23
CA ILE A 419 6.14 10.48 15.12
C ILE A 419 5.89 10.95 13.70
N ASP A 420 4.69 10.73 13.23
CA ASP A 420 4.29 11.12 11.88
C ASP A 420 2.85 11.64 11.84
N GLY A 421 2.52 12.34 10.79
CA GLY A 421 1.17 12.81 10.59
C GLY A 421 0.89 13.35 9.20
N LEU A 422 -0.38 13.28 8.85
CA LEU A 422 -0.97 13.88 7.66
C LEU A 422 -2.21 14.66 8.07
N PHE A 423 -2.24 15.94 7.73
CA PHE A 423 -3.34 16.86 8.01
C PHE A 423 -3.79 17.56 6.73
N THR A 424 -5.08 17.55 6.43
CA THR A 424 -5.64 18.32 5.34
C THR A 424 -6.45 19.49 5.90
N LEU A 425 -6.02 20.70 5.55
CA LEU A 425 -6.66 21.95 5.96
C LEU A 425 -7.41 22.54 4.76
N ASN A 426 -8.66 22.94 4.95
CA ASN A 426 -9.45 23.66 3.95
C ASN A 426 -9.52 22.97 2.56
N LYS A 427 -9.56 21.63 2.51
CA LYS A 427 -9.60 20.81 1.29
C LYS A 427 -8.42 20.99 0.32
N ILE A 428 -7.74 22.12 0.32
CA ILE A 428 -6.67 22.45 -0.64
C ILE A 428 -5.26 22.36 -0.07
N TRP A 429 -5.10 22.38 1.27
CA TRP A 429 -3.80 22.31 1.92
C TRP A 429 -3.59 20.97 2.61
N LYS A 430 -2.44 20.35 2.37
CA LYS A 430 -1.97 19.15 3.09
C LYS A 430 -0.65 19.44 3.75
N ILE A 431 -0.52 18.98 5.00
CA ILE A 431 0.74 18.98 5.75
C ILE A 431 1.05 17.53 6.08
N GLN A 432 2.22 17.07 5.66
CA GLN A 432 2.74 15.75 6.00
C GLN A 432 4.07 15.91 6.69
N PHE A 433 4.27 15.20 7.79
CA PHE A 433 5.54 15.24 8.51
C PHE A 433 5.90 13.86 9.06
N GLU A 434 7.19 13.66 9.25
CA GLU A 434 7.78 12.54 9.96
C GLU A 434 9.03 13.05 10.69
N PHE A 435 9.09 12.82 12.00
CA PHE A 435 10.23 13.20 12.83
C PHE A 435 10.72 11.96 13.55
N ILE A 436 11.97 11.59 13.30
CA ILE A 436 12.57 10.37 13.79
C ILE A 436 13.84 10.70 14.56
N LYS A 437 14.06 9.96 15.65
CA LYS A 437 15.29 9.99 16.42
C LYS A 437 15.79 8.59 16.69
N ASN A 438 17.09 8.37 16.52
CA ASN A 438 17.73 7.09 16.84
C ASN A 438 18.68 7.22 18.02
N PHE A 439 18.85 6.09 18.73
CA PHE A 439 19.75 5.88 19.84
C PHE A 439 20.41 4.52 19.66
N ASN A 440 21.54 4.49 18.96
CA ASN A 440 22.21 3.25 18.61
C ASN A 440 23.53 3.12 19.39
N VAL A 441 23.84 1.90 19.77
CA VAL A 441 25.16 1.45 20.20
C VAL A 441 25.53 0.33 19.25
N GLU A 442 26.56 0.52 18.44
CA GLU A 442 26.92 -0.53 17.48
C GLU A 442 27.54 -1.73 18.19
N PRO A 443 27.42 -2.94 17.62
CA PRO A 443 28.10 -4.11 18.13
C PRO A 443 29.62 -3.97 17.96
N VAL A 444 30.40 -4.65 18.78
CA VAL A 444 31.84 -4.81 18.55
C VAL A 444 32.03 -6.06 17.70
N ALA A 445 32.25 -5.87 16.39
CA ALA A 445 32.28 -6.94 15.41
C ALA A 445 33.14 -6.59 14.19
N ASN A 446 33.52 -7.59 13.42
CA ASN A 446 34.26 -7.44 12.16
C ASN A 446 33.36 -7.69 10.93
N TRP A 447 32.10 -7.27 10.98
CA TRP A 447 31.15 -7.48 9.87
C TRP A 447 31.41 -6.54 8.68
N ILE A 448 32.07 -5.42 8.93
CA ILE A 448 32.41 -4.43 7.91
C ILE A 448 33.92 -4.27 7.86
N ASP A 449 34.51 -4.55 6.69
CA ASP A 449 35.94 -4.36 6.44
C ASP A 449 36.17 -3.00 5.74
N SER A 450 36.30 -1.95 6.53
CA SER A 450 36.60 -0.60 6.05
C SER A 450 37.25 0.24 7.14
N ASP A 451 38.26 1.01 6.77
CA ASP A 451 38.94 1.99 7.63
C ASP A 451 38.38 3.42 7.43
N ASP A 452 37.29 3.56 6.66
CA ASP A 452 36.70 4.86 6.40
C ASP A 452 36.15 5.49 7.69
N THR A 453 36.15 6.82 7.72
CA THR A 453 35.62 7.62 8.83
C THR A 453 34.62 8.62 8.30
N PHE A 454 33.67 9.00 9.14
CA PHE A 454 32.75 10.09 8.85
C PHE A 454 32.50 10.90 10.13
N SER A 455 32.65 12.24 10.01
CA SER A 455 32.66 13.11 11.18
C SER A 455 33.72 12.68 12.22
N ASP A 456 33.29 12.46 13.46
CA ASP A 456 34.11 11.98 14.59
C ASP A 456 34.00 10.45 14.81
N LYS A 457 33.43 9.72 13.85
CA LYS A 457 33.09 8.32 13.93
C LYS A 457 33.81 7.48 12.89
N THR A 458 33.90 6.18 13.15
CA THR A 458 34.43 5.19 12.21
C THR A 458 33.32 4.38 11.56
N VAL A 459 33.64 3.73 10.44
CA VAL A 459 32.77 2.69 9.83
C VAL A 459 32.96 1.35 10.49
N LYS A 460 34.09 1.15 11.19
CA LYS A 460 34.34 -0.07 11.98
C LYS A 460 33.33 -0.21 13.10
N LEU A 461 32.89 -1.42 13.32
CA LEU A 461 31.97 -1.73 14.42
C LEU A 461 32.78 -1.93 15.70
N ASP A 462 33.05 -0.86 16.42
CA ASP A 462 33.91 -0.85 17.62
C ASP A 462 33.18 -0.43 18.91
N GLY A 463 31.85 -0.35 18.88
CA GLY A 463 31.00 -0.06 20.03
C GLY A 463 30.63 1.43 20.16
N GLU A 464 30.81 2.22 19.12
CA GLU A 464 30.45 3.63 19.12
C GLU A 464 28.95 3.87 19.32
N LYS A 465 28.61 5.07 19.82
CA LYS A 465 27.23 5.51 20.03
C LYS A 465 26.81 6.53 19.00
N PHE A 466 25.62 6.32 18.43
CA PHE A 466 25.02 7.19 17.41
C PHE A 466 23.68 7.72 17.87
N ASN A 467 23.59 9.04 17.96
CA ASN A 467 22.34 9.75 18.24
C ASN A 467 22.08 10.70 17.08
N GLY A 468 21.20 10.31 16.18
CA GLY A 468 20.88 11.07 14.98
C GLY A 468 19.40 11.37 14.87
N HIS A 469 19.05 11.99 13.76
CA HIS A 469 17.66 12.28 13.42
C HIS A 469 17.43 12.22 11.91
N ALA A 470 16.17 11.97 11.53
CA ALA A 470 15.64 12.22 10.21
C ALA A 470 14.34 13.00 10.34
N ASN A 471 14.24 14.10 9.62
CA ASN A 471 13.10 15.00 9.65
C ASN A 471 12.55 15.20 8.23
N TYR A 472 11.27 15.01 8.08
CA TYR A 472 10.54 15.20 6.84
C TYR A 472 9.38 16.15 7.08
N LEU A 473 9.24 17.17 6.24
CA LEU A 473 8.11 18.08 6.25
C LEU A 473 7.71 18.40 4.81
N ARG A 474 6.45 18.20 4.49
CA ARG A 474 5.89 18.52 3.18
C ARG A 474 4.60 19.30 3.33
N LEU A 475 4.54 20.43 2.65
CA LEU A 475 3.36 21.26 2.52
C LEU A 475 2.90 21.24 1.06
N ILE A 476 1.67 20.85 0.84
CA ILE A 476 1.07 20.79 -0.50
C ILE A 476 -0.15 21.70 -0.52
N ARG A 477 -0.22 22.57 -1.53
CA ARG A 477 -1.43 23.28 -1.89
C ARG A 477 -1.88 22.82 -3.26
N LYS A 478 -3.12 22.34 -3.37
CA LYS A 478 -3.69 21.90 -4.64
C LYS A 478 -5.05 22.53 -4.88
N THR A 479 -5.23 23.07 -6.08
CA THR A 479 -6.49 23.58 -6.63
C THR A 479 -6.69 22.96 -8.01
N GLU A 480 -7.79 23.27 -8.70
CA GLU A 480 -8.12 22.74 -10.02
C GLU A 480 -6.95 22.80 -11.01
N ASN A 481 -6.29 23.96 -11.08
CA ASN A 481 -5.23 24.20 -12.06
C ASN A 481 -3.84 24.38 -11.45
N TRP A 482 -3.72 24.57 -10.13
CA TRP A 482 -2.45 24.89 -9.49
C TRP A 482 -2.06 23.87 -8.43
N GLU A 483 -0.82 23.42 -8.48
CA GLU A 483 -0.19 22.62 -7.41
C GLU A 483 1.09 23.29 -6.95
N SER A 484 1.17 23.53 -5.65
CA SER A 484 2.37 24.07 -5.01
C SER A 484 2.85 23.09 -3.95
N ILE A 485 4.13 22.73 -3.99
CA ILE A 485 4.74 21.81 -3.04
C ILE A 485 5.97 22.48 -2.45
N ILE A 486 6.05 22.50 -1.11
CA ILE A 486 7.26 22.80 -0.38
C ILE A 486 7.62 21.54 0.39
N PHE A 487 8.83 21.06 0.16
CA PHE A 487 9.34 19.84 0.76
C PHE A 487 10.69 20.11 1.42
N TYR A 488 10.80 19.77 2.69
CA TYR A 488 12.04 19.83 3.46
C TYR A 488 12.37 18.46 4.02
N ARG A 489 13.61 18.06 3.90
CA ARG A 489 14.14 16.82 4.46
C ARG A 489 15.54 17.05 5.03
N ASP A 490 15.80 16.46 6.20
CA ASP A 490 17.06 16.60 6.93
C ASP A 490 17.42 15.26 7.57
N ILE A 491 18.51 14.65 7.13
CA ILE A 491 19.03 13.40 7.67
C ILE A 491 20.42 13.68 8.19
N SER A 492 20.60 13.56 9.51
CA SER A 492 21.90 13.82 10.17
C SER A 492 22.93 12.72 9.86
N ALA A 493 24.23 13.05 9.98
CA ALA A 493 25.34 12.11 9.79
C ALA A 493 25.24 10.88 10.72
N ASN A 494 24.75 11.06 11.93
CA ASN A 494 24.60 10.01 12.94
C ASN A 494 23.25 9.26 12.87
N TYR A 495 22.45 9.49 11.83
CA TYR A 495 21.20 8.76 11.67
C TYR A 495 21.46 7.34 11.19
N ARG A 496 20.95 6.36 11.97
CA ARG A 496 20.99 4.93 11.66
C ARG A 496 19.65 4.30 11.98
N ALA A 497 19.18 3.47 11.08
CA ALA A 497 17.94 2.69 11.24
C ALA A 497 18.27 1.20 11.02
N ASP A 498 18.61 0.48 12.07
CA ASP A 498 19.05 -0.93 12.00
C ASP A 498 17.96 -1.89 11.47
N LEU A 499 16.70 -1.50 11.56
CA LEU A 499 15.57 -2.19 10.94
C LEU A 499 15.04 -1.45 9.70
N GLY A 500 15.77 -0.47 9.21
CA GLY A 500 15.38 0.37 8.10
C GLY A 500 16.29 0.23 6.88
N PHE A 501 16.00 1.06 5.87
CA PHE A 501 16.83 1.15 4.68
C PHE A 501 17.19 2.61 4.41
N VAL A 502 18.40 2.99 4.83
CA VAL A 502 18.92 4.36 4.71
C VAL A 502 20.32 4.30 4.09
N PRO A 503 20.41 4.20 2.75
CA PRO A 503 21.71 4.05 2.07
C PRO A 503 22.56 5.31 2.07
N LYS A 504 21.94 6.47 2.31
CA LYS A 504 22.63 7.79 2.37
C LYS A 504 22.21 8.58 3.59
N ASN A 505 23.16 9.20 4.28
CA ASN A 505 22.91 10.11 5.39
C ASN A 505 23.58 11.47 5.16
N ASN A 506 23.65 12.30 6.20
CA ASN A 506 24.25 13.65 6.21
C ASN A 506 23.76 14.54 5.07
N ARG A 507 22.44 14.63 4.89
CA ARG A 507 21.83 15.36 3.78
C ARG A 507 20.72 16.26 4.27
N ARG A 508 20.71 17.47 3.72
CA ARG A 508 19.62 18.42 3.92
C ARG A 508 19.23 19.04 2.60
N TRP A 509 17.95 19.04 2.28
CA TRP A 509 17.48 19.73 1.09
C TRP A 509 16.08 20.32 1.25
N LEU A 510 15.87 21.38 0.51
CA LEU A 510 14.60 22.04 0.35
C LEU A 510 14.22 21.99 -1.13
N THR A 511 13.00 21.56 -1.41
CA THR A 511 12.43 21.57 -2.75
C THR A 511 11.19 22.44 -2.76
N ILE A 512 11.06 23.30 -3.74
CA ILE A 512 9.86 24.10 -4.01
C ILE A 512 9.42 23.80 -5.43
N SER A 513 8.21 23.30 -5.60
CA SER A 513 7.62 23.03 -6.90
C SER A 513 6.34 23.83 -7.06
N GLN A 514 6.16 24.39 -8.25
CA GLN A 514 4.95 25.09 -8.66
C GLN A 514 4.50 24.56 -10.02
N GLY A 515 3.36 23.90 -10.06
CA GLY A 515 2.75 23.37 -11.27
C GLY A 515 1.48 24.15 -11.63
N TYR A 516 1.26 24.30 -12.92
CA TYR A 516 -0.01 24.75 -13.48
C TYR A 516 -0.42 23.77 -14.56
N GLU A 517 -1.63 23.24 -14.47
CA GLU A 517 -2.20 22.34 -15.46
C GLU A 517 -3.59 22.85 -15.88
N LYS A 518 -3.86 22.88 -17.16
CA LYS A 518 -5.18 23.21 -17.69
C LYS A 518 -5.65 22.16 -18.68
N LEU A 519 -6.84 21.62 -18.41
CA LEU A 519 -7.53 20.72 -19.31
C LEU A 519 -8.33 21.54 -20.32
N LEU A 520 -8.12 21.28 -21.60
CA LEU A 520 -8.78 21.99 -22.70
C LEU A 520 -9.89 21.16 -23.34
N GLY A 521 -9.75 19.82 -23.32
CA GLY A 521 -10.76 18.88 -23.83
C GLY A 521 -11.08 19.01 -25.31
N ASN A 522 -10.19 19.59 -26.12
CA ASN A 522 -10.41 19.72 -27.56
C ASN A 522 -9.68 18.64 -28.37
N LYS A 523 -10.04 18.45 -29.63
CA LYS A 523 -9.53 17.39 -30.52
C LYS A 523 -7.99 17.40 -30.68
N TYR A 524 -7.35 18.56 -30.60
CA TYR A 524 -5.92 18.73 -30.92
C TYR A 524 -5.04 18.86 -29.70
N LEU A 525 -5.59 19.38 -28.59
CA LEU A 525 -4.85 19.58 -27.34
C LEU A 525 -5.77 19.26 -26.15
N GLN A 526 -5.50 18.15 -25.49
CA GLN A 526 -6.31 17.71 -24.37
C GLN A 526 -5.98 18.48 -23.08
N ASN A 527 -4.70 18.67 -22.80
CA ASN A 527 -4.21 19.47 -21.69
C ASN A 527 -2.87 20.14 -22.02
N TYR A 528 -2.49 21.11 -21.22
CA TYR A 528 -1.11 21.55 -21.12
C TYR A 528 -0.72 21.76 -19.66
N SER A 529 0.54 21.50 -19.34
CA SER A 529 1.09 21.71 -18.01
C SER A 529 2.42 22.44 -18.07
N ILE A 530 2.66 23.28 -17.08
CA ILE A 530 3.94 23.97 -16.86
C ILE A 530 4.33 23.73 -15.42
N THR A 531 5.53 23.22 -15.19
CA THR A 531 6.06 23.00 -13.84
C THR A 531 7.39 23.71 -13.69
N CYS A 532 7.51 24.49 -12.61
CA CYS A 532 8.76 25.09 -12.15
C CYS A 532 9.22 24.35 -10.90
N LEU A 533 10.47 23.91 -10.89
CA LEU A 533 11.09 23.20 -9.78
C LEU A 533 12.36 23.95 -9.35
N LEU A 534 12.41 24.33 -8.09
CA LEU A 534 13.60 24.80 -7.42
C LEU A 534 13.96 23.82 -6.31
N TYR A 535 15.16 23.32 -6.31
CA TYR A 535 15.67 22.56 -5.18
C TYR A 535 17.07 23.05 -4.80
N THR A 536 17.37 22.98 -3.51
CA THR A 536 18.68 23.27 -2.95
C THR A 536 19.13 22.06 -2.14
N SER A 537 20.33 21.61 -2.39
CA SER A 537 21.02 20.62 -1.58
C SER A 537 22.37 21.25 -1.22
N PRO A 538 22.49 21.89 -0.03
CA PRO A 538 23.79 22.37 0.40
C PRO A 538 24.75 21.18 0.50
N SER A 539 25.92 21.35 -0.08
CA SER A 539 26.99 20.36 0.05
C SER A 539 27.37 20.23 1.52
N PRO A 540 27.63 19.02 2.04
CA PRO A 540 28.16 18.84 3.38
C PRO A 540 29.49 19.58 3.63
N ARG A 541 30.17 19.98 2.55
CA ARG A 541 31.45 20.73 2.59
C ARG A 541 31.29 22.23 2.88
N ASP A 542 30.04 22.71 2.88
CA ASP A 542 29.75 24.16 3.08
C ASP A 542 29.26 24.47 4.51
N SER A 543 29.33 23.50 5.45
CA SER A 543 28.92 23.63 6.84
C SER A 543 30.11 23.53 7.80
#